data_50a9c234f30e405a46e589c8d699fef8
#
_entry.id   50a9c234f30e405a46e589c8d699fef8
#
_cell.length_a   1.000
_cell.length_b   1.000
_cell.length_c   1.000
_cell.angle_alpha   90.00
_cell.angle_beta   90.00
_cell.angle_gamma   90.00
#
_symmetry.space_group_name_H-M   'P 1'
#
loop_
_entity.id
_entity.type
_entity.pdbx_description
1 polymer ?
#
loop_
_entity_poly.entity_id
_entity_poly.type
_entity_poly.pdbx_seq_one_letter_code
_entity_poly.pdbx_strand_id
1 'polypeptide(L)'
;MEESAVSSLSAFSVGDKITVTLDGDGAVISAAAGGQTTLYGVLGEGQVELTCGLTAKGTVSGSAGAGDLVKVTSSGVGKLSVSQVSGGSSLDLSVSEGTLGSAPLADNVRIYERAGTSVVTEIDLEDIQIATVQAADIDFYATDSNGLVSVLLLDNVTGNAYTYGLLTVGSKTESSSGMSYTNRTVSVENGDGTTQEYITGQSASDGAMGGIAVSSEGKAVSVVTLGEADHISQSAFESLDAVVIDGVRVPISGAAQGYNSDTERWVTLSQARAYSDTFTVYYSGTLGVDAVVRVLATE
;
A
#
# COMPACT_ATOMS: atom_id res chain seq x y z
N MET A 1 24.84 -16.43 9.32
CA MET A 1 23.99 -17.00 8.26
C MET A 1 22.58 -16.98 8.82
N GLU A 2 21.68 -16.26 8.21
CA GLU A 2 20.30 -16.18 8.67
C GLU A 2 19.52 -17.44 8.25
N GLU A 3 18.45 -17.77 8.99
CA GLU A 3 17.74 -19.04 8.88
C GLU A 3 17.13 -19.27 7.48
N SER A 4 16.69 -18.20 6.80
CA SER A 4 16.16 -18.24 5.44
C SER A 4 17.25 -18.42 4.35
N ALA A 5 18.46 -17.96 4.58
CA ALA A 5 19.61 -18.24 3.70
C ALA A 5 20.01 -19.73 3.78
N VAL A 6 19.82 -20.37 4.93
CA VAL A 6 20.05 -21.82 5.10
C VAL A 6 19.07 -22.62 4.27
N SER A 7 17.79 -22.21 4.17
CA SER A 7 16.80 -22.93 3.35
C SER A 7 17.11 -22.85 1.86
N SER A 8 17.60 -21.73 1.34
CA SER A 8 18.01 -21.61 -0.06
C SER A 8 19.27 -22.41 -0.37
N LEU A 9 20.18 -22.58 0.60
CA LEU A 9 21.36 -23.43 0.44
C LEU A 9 21.05 -24.92 0.52
N SER A 10 20.00 -25.31 1.26
CA SER A 10 19.61 -26.73 1.38
C SER A 10 19.11 -27.37 0.08
N ALA A 11 18.80 -26.56 -0.93
CA ALA A 11 18.41 -27.01 -2.26
C ALA A 11 19.61 -27.49 -3.11
N PHE A 12 20.86 -27.21 -2.69
CA PHE A 12 22.08 -27.54 -3.44
C PHE A 12 22.88 -28.67 -2.80
N SER A 13 23.53 -29.45 -3.65
CA SER A 13 24.43 -30.52 -3.24
C SER A 13 25.89 -30.02 -3.20
N VAL A 14 26.73 -30.71 -2.40
CA VAL A 14 28.17 -30.45 -2.41
C VAL A 14 28.71 -30.69 -3.81
N GLY A 15 29.37 -29.67 -4.37
CA GLY A 15 29.92 -29.69 -5.74
C GLY A 15 29.10 -28.90 -6.77
N ASP A 16 27.88 -28.47 -6.41
CA ASP A 16 27.09 -27.60 -7.29
C ASP A 16 27.74 -26.22 -7.39
N LYS A 17 27.74 -25.68 -8.62
CA LYS A 17 28.15 -24.28 -8.83
C LYS A 17 26.95 -23.38 -8.53
N ILE A 18 27.12 -22.54 -7.51
CA ILE A 18 26.10 -21.62 -7.08
C ILE A 18 26.59 -20.16 -7.16
N THR A 19 25.67 -19.26 -7.37
CA THR A 19 25.90 -17.81 -7.16
C THR A 19 25.26 -17.44 -5.85
N VAL A 20 26.04 -16.84 -4.94
CA VAL A 20 25.52 -16.30 -3.67
C VAL A 20 25.45 -14.78 -3.74
N THR A 21 24.37 -14.22 -3.20
CA THR A 21 24.23 -12.79 -2.99
C THR A 21 24.57 -12.49 -1.53
N LEU A 22 25.42 -11.50 -1.31
CA LEU A 22 25.84 -11.06 0.01
C LEU A 22 25.28 -9.66 0.30
N ASP A 23 24.94 -9.38 1.55
CA ASP A 23 24.65 -8.03 2.02
C ASP A 23 25.93 -7.20 2.26
N GLY A 24 25.76 -5.98 2.83
CA GLY A 24 26.87 -5.07 3.15
C GLY A 24 27.80 -5.58 4.24
N ASP A 25 27.32 -6.49 5.07
CA ASP A 25 28.08 -7.10 6.17
C ASP A 25 28.74 -8.43 5.74
N GLY A 26 28.57 -8.84 4.48
CA GLY A 26 29.10 -10.08 3.92
C GLY A 26 28.31 -11.34 4.27
N ALA A 27 27.11 -11.21 4.79
CA ALA A 27 26.23 -12.34 5.05
C ALA A 27 25.54 -12.81 3.77
N VAL A 28 25.33 -14.14 3.63
CA VAL A 28 24.62 -14.72 2.50
C VAL A 28 23.13 -14.46 2.66
N ILE A 29 22.53 -13.75 1.71
CA ILE A 29 21.09 -13.44 1.68
C ILE A 29 20.33 -14.27 0.64
N SER A 30 20.98 -14.82 -0.37
CA SER A 30 20.40 -15.81 -1.26
C SER A 30 21.46 -16.64 -1.98
N ALA A 31 21.02 -17.77 -2.54
CA ALA A 31 21.83 -18.62 -3.40
C ALA A 31 21.00 -19.13 -4.59
N ALA A 32 21.62 -19.18 -5.78
CA ALA A 32 21.00 -19.69 -7.00
C ALA A 32 21.98 -20.57 -7.80
N ALA A 33 21.46 -21.50 -8.58
CA ALA A 33 22.25 -22.34 -9.46
C ALA A 33 22.83 -21.51 -10.61
N GLY A 34 24.14 -21.33 -10.62
CA GLY A 34 24.94 -20.91 -11.77
C GLY A 34 24.62 -19.59 -12.46
N GLY A 35 23.78 -18.70 -11.89
CA GLY A 35 23.34 -17.48 -12.53
C GLY A 35 23.21 -16.28 -11.58
N GLN A 36 22.91 -15.10 -12.13
CA GLN A 36 22.62 -13.93 -11.34
C GLN A 36 21.19 -14.04 -10.77
N THR A 37 21.05 -13.98 -9.46
CA THR A 37 19.75 -13.99 -8.80
C THR A 37 19.14 -12.60 -8.84
N THR A 38 17.90 -12.51 -9.29
CA THR A 38 17.07 -11.32 -9.13
C THR A 38 16.29 -11.44 -7.82
N LEU A 39 16.39 -10.41 -7.00
CA LEU A 39 15.63 -10.29 -5.76
C LEU A 39 14.72 -9.07 -5.87
N TYR A 40 13.65 -9.10 -5.09
CA TYR A 40 12.72 -7.99 -4.95
C TYR A 40 12.64 -7.57 -3.49
N GLY A 41 12.33 -6.31 -3.23
CA GLY A 41 12.20 -5.80 -1.88
C GLY A 41 11.82 -4.33 -1.84
N VAL A 42 11.52 -3.81 -0.67
CA VAL A 42 11.22 -2.39 -0.45
C VAL A 42 12.50 -1.66 -0.07
N LEU A 43 12.81 -0.58 -0.79
CA LEU A 43 13.99 0.23 -0.57
C LEU A 43 13.80 1.13 0.66
N GLY A 44 14.71 1.00 1.63
CA GLY A 44 14.87 1.90 2.76
C GLY A 44 16.12 2.76 2.66
N GLU A 45 16.49 3.44 3.73
CA GLU A 45 17.75 4.18 3.81
C GLU A 45 18.94 3.24 3.96
N GLY A 46 19.73 3.08 2.87
CA GLY A 46 20.96 2.25 2.87
C GLY A 46 20.72 0.74 2.99
N GLN A 47 19.48 0.30 2.83
CA GLN A 47 19.10 -1.11 2.91
C GLN A 47 17.89 -1.42 2.04
N VAL A 48 17.66 -2.71 1.76
CA VAL A 48 16.47 -3.20 1.08
C VAL A 48 15.88 -4.33 1.92
N GLU A 49 14.60 -4.19 2.28
CA GLU A 49 13.83 -5.28 2.90
C GLU A 49 13.32 -6.21 1.81
N LEU A 50 13.96 -7.37 1.71
CA LEU A 50 13.68 -8.34 0.65
C LEU A 50 12.37 -9.10 0.88
N THR A 51 11.70 -9.47 -0.20
CA THR A 51 10.46 -10.27 -0.17
C THR A 51 10.62 -11.64 0.50
N CYS A 52 11.84 -12.13 0.65
CA CYS A 52 12.15 -13.35 1.41
C CYS A 52 12.27 -13.11 2.93
N GLY A 53 12.02 -11.91 3.43
CA GLY A 53 12.09 -11.55 4.84
C GLY A 53 13.48 -11.18 5.36
N LEU A 54 14.48 -11.08 4.48
CA LEU A 54 15.83 -10.65 4.82
C LEU A 54 16.05 -9.18 4.52
N THR A 55 16.96 -8.55 5.25
CA THR A 55 17.40 -7.18 4.98
C THR A 55 18.77 -7.19 4.31
N ALA A 56 18.85 -6.72 3.08
CA ALA A 56 20.10 -6.51 2.38
C ALA A 56 20.65 -5.12 2.69
N LYS A 57 21.86 -5.05 3.25
CA LYS A 57 22.55 -3.79 3.57
C LYS A 57 23.70 -3.54 2.60
N GLY A 58 23.94 -2.28 2.29
CA GLY A 58 25.07 -1.91 1.43
C GLY A 58 24.95 -0.54 0.81
N THR A 59 25.95 -0.20 -0.01
CA THR A 59 25.86 1.01 -0.84
C THR A 59 24.87 0.78 -1.96
N VAL A 60 23.74 1.46 -1.89
CA VAL A 60 22.67 1.39 -2.89
C VAL A 60 22.99 2.34 -4.03
N SER A 61 22.84 1.85 -5.27
CA SER A 61 22.94 2.63 -6.50
C SER A 61 21.75 2.34 -7.41
N GLY A 62 21.22 3.36 -8.08
CA GLY A 62 20.06 3.24 -8.97
C GLY A 62 19.16 4.45 -8.94
N SER A 63 18.00 4.37 -9.58
CA SER A 63 17.07 5.48 -9.75
C SER A 63 15.80 5.38 -8.87
N ALA A 64 15.73 4.39 -7.99
CA ALA A 64 14.59 4.20 -7.09
C ALA A 64 14.74 5.06 -5.83
N GLY A 65 13.63 5.50 -5.26
CA GLY A 65 13.53 6.23 -4.01
C GLY A 65 13.21 5.32 -2.82
N ALA A 66 13.47 5.83 -1.60
CA ALA A 66 13.03 5.14 -0.39
C ALA A 66 11.50 4.95 -0.39
N GLY A 67 11.05 3.75 -0.05
CA GLY A 67 9.65 3.34 -0.10
C GLY A 67 9.24 2.65 -1.41
N ASP A 68 10.08 2.62 -2.44
CA ASP A 68 9.76 1.91 -3.69
C ASP A 68 9.96 0.39 -3.55
N LEU A 69 9.09 -0.37 -4.20
CA LEU A 69 9.38 -1.77 -4.50
C LEU A 69 10.38 -1.85 -5.64
N VAL A 70 11.48 -2.54 -5.40
CA VAL A 70 12.62 -2.57 -6.31
C VAL A 70 13.03 -3.99 -6.67
N LYS A 71 13.56 -4.11 -7.86
CA LYS A 71 14.41 -5.22 -8.28
C LYS A 71 15.82 -4.94 -7.78
N VAL A 72 16.44 -5.92 -7.12
CA VAL A 72 17.77 -5.81 -6.52
C VAL A 72 18.70 -6.80 -7.18
N THR A 73 19.89 -6.34 -7.53
CA THR A 73 21.01 -7.18 -7.98
C THR A 73 22.27 -6.78 -7.24
N SER A 74 23.16 -7.74 -7.01
CA SER A 74 24.48 -7.42 -6.47
C SER A 74 25.41 -6.94 -7.59
N SER A 75 26.04 -5.79 -7.39
CA SER A 75 27.11 -5.29 -8.27
C SER A 75 28.53 -5.50 -7.70
N GLY A 76 28.61 -6.18 -6.55
CA GLY A 76 29.86 -6.51 -5.84
C GLY A 76 29.58 -6.63 -4.33
N VAL A 77 30.60 -7.02 -3.57
CA VAL A 77 30.44 -7.14 -2.11
C VAL A 77 30.01 -5.80 -1.51
N GLY A 78 28.91 -5.80 -0.76
CA GLY A 78 28.35 -4.62 -0.12
C GLY A 78 27.83 -3.55 -1.09
N LYS A 79 27.61 -3.89 -2.36
CA LYS A 79 27.06 -2.96 -3.37
C LYS A 79 25.79 -3.53 -3.96
N LEU A 80 24.70 -2.80 -3.80
CA LEU A 80 23.39 -3.14 -4.32
C LEU A 80 23.06 -2.21 -5.49
N SER A 81 22.64 -2.79 -6.61
CA SER A 81 22.06 -2.06 -7.72
C SER A 81 20.54 -2.27 -7.69
N VAL A 82 19.80 -1.18 -7.59
CA VAL A 82 18.33 -1.21 -7.50
C VAL A 82 17.70 -0.51 -8.69
N SER A 83 16.55 -1.01 -9.10
CA SER A 83 15.68 -0.34 -10.06
C SER A 83 14.24 -0.54 -9.62
N GLN A 84 13.43 0.51 -9.71
CA GLN A 84 11.99 0.41 -9.46
C GLN A 84 11.38 -0.67 -10.35
N VAL A 85 10.50 -1.50 -9.79
CA VAL A 85 9.77 -2.50 -10.59
C VAL A 85 8.76 -1.81 -11.50
N SER A 86 8.60 -2.36 -12.70
CA SER A 86 7.63 -1.90 -13.67
C SER A 86 7.30 -3.04 -14.63
N GLY A 87 6.18 -2.96 -15.32
CA GLY A 87 5.83 -3.94 -16.34
C GLY A 87 4.32 -4.10 -16.50
N GLY A 88 3.53 -3.80 -15.48
CA GLY A 88 2.09 -3.99 -15.50
C GLY A 88 1.69 -5.46 -15.61
N SER A 89 0.40 -5.70 -15.82
CA SER A 89 -0.17 -6.99 -16.12
C SER A 89 -1.12 -6.88 -17.31
N SER A 90 -1.29 -7.97 -18.05
CA SER A 90 -2.40 -8.17 -18.98
C SER A 90 -3.41 -9.20 -18.45
N LEU A 91 -3.23 -9.64 -17.21
CA LEU A 91 -3.99 -10.70 -16.56
C LEU A 91 -4.65 -10.14 -15.30
N ASP A 92 -5.90 -10.51 -15.07
CA ASP A 92 -6.63 -10.19 -13.86
C ASP A 92 -6.24 -11.14 -12.73
N LEU A 93 -6.29 -10.65 -11.49
CA LEU A 93 -6.13 -11.46 -10.28
C LEU A 93 -7.51 -11.90 -9.77
N SER A 94 -7.75 -13.22 -9.76
CA SER A 94 -8.88 -13.81 -9.05
C SER A 94 -8.49 -13.99 -7.58
N VAL A 95 -9.09 -13.17 -6.70
CA VAL A 95 -8.77 -13.17 -5.25
C VAL A 95 -9.23 -14.48 -4.60
N SER A 96 -10.46 -14.94 -4.92
CA SER A 96 -11.03 -16.15 -4.34
C SER A 96 -10.33 -17.43 -4.78
N GLU A 97 -9.78 -17.46 -6.00
CA GLU A 97 -9.04 -18.60 -6.53
C GLU A 97 -7.55 -18.53 -6.23
N GLY A 98 -7.03 -17.37 -5.80
CA GLY A 98 -5.61 -17.14 -5.59
C GLY A 98 -4.80 -17.32 -6.88
N THR A 99 -5.29 -16.78 -8.02
CA THR A 99 -4.63 -16.94 -9.32
C THR A 99 -4.53 -15.62 -10.09
N LEU A 100 -3.40 -15.40 -10.72
CA LEU A 100 -3.20 -14.33 -11.71
C LEU A 100 -3.32 -14.93 -13.11
N GLY A 101 -4.45 -14.70 -13.77
CA GLY A 101 -4.82 -15.45 -14.96
C GLY A 101 -4.87 -16.97 -14.65
N SER A 102 -3.97 -17.76 -15.24
CA SER A 102 -3.84 -19.19 -14.95
C SER A 102 -2.70 -19.55 -13.99
N ALA A 103 -1.90 -18.59 -13.54
CA ALA A 103 -0.77 -18.82 -12.67
C ALA A 103 -1.22 -18.74 -11.20
N PRO A 104 -1.05 -19.81 -10.39
CA PRO A 104 -1.38 -19.77 -8.97
C PRO A 104 -0.44 -18.83 -8.21
N LEU A 105 -0.94 -18.22 -7.13
CA LEU A 105 -0.11 -17.55 -6.16
C LEU A 105 0.71 -18.58 -5.37
N ALA A 106 1.95 -18.24 -5.04
CA ALA A 106 2.76 -19.03 -4.12
C ALA A 106 2.21 -18.94 -2.70
N ASP A 107 2.37 -19.97 -1.88
CA ASP A 107 1.94 -19.97 -0.46
C ASP A 107 2.57 -18.81 0.35
N ASN A 108 3.73 -18.35 -0.07
CA ASN A 108 4.48 -17.23 0.53
C ASN A 108 4.52 -16.01 -0.37
N VAL A 109 3.52 -15.81 -1.23
CA VAL A 109 3.42 -14.62 -2.08
C VAL A 109 3.49 -13.37 -1.22
N ARG A 110 4.24 -12.37 -1.69
CA ARG A 110 4.26 -11.04 -1.09
C ARG A 110 3.46 -10.10 -1.96
N ILE A 111 2.42 -9.53 -1.37
CA ILE A 111 1.52 -8.59 -2.05
C ILE A 111 1.77 -7.21 -1.47
N TYR A 112 2.01 -6.28 -2.35
CA TYR A 112 2.22 -4.88 -2.01
C TYR A 112 1.17 -4.03 -2.71
N GLU A 113 0.81 -2.92 -2.07
CA GLU A 113 -0.03 -1.89 -2.64
C GLU A 113 0.76 -0.59 -2.74
N ARG A 114 0.64 0.10 -3.87
CA ARG A 114 1.22 1.42 -4.08
C ARG A 114 0.17 2.50 -3.93
N ALA A 115 0.48 3.54 -3.16
CA ALA A 115 -0.28 4.78 -3.13
C ALA A 115 0.54 5.93 -3.72
N GLY A 116 0.00 6.57 -4.74
CA GLY A 116 0.72 7.60 -5.49
C GLY A 116 1.97 7.03 -6.18
N THR A 117 3.11 7.71 -6.06
CA THR A 117 4.32 7.36 -6.81
C THR A 117 5.37 6.59 -5.99
N SER A 118 5.31 6.61 -4.66
CA SER A 118 6.42 6.15 -3.82
C SER A 118 6.04 5.61 -2.44
N VAL A 119 4.78 5.40 -2.16
CA VAL A 119 4.35 4.73 -0.92
C VAL A 119 3.95 3.31 -1.26
N VAL A 120 4.72 2.35 -0.78
CA VAL A 120 4.43 0.92 -0.94
C VAL A 120 4.22 0.32 0.43
N THR A 121 3.07 -0.32 0.60
CA THR A 121 2.67 -1.01 1.84
C THR A 121 2.44 -2.48 1.53
N GLU A 122 2.92 -3.37 2.38
CA GLU A 122 2.60 -4.79 2.29
C GLU A 122 1.17 -5.01 2.78
N ILE A 123 0.41 -5.83 2.06
CA ILE A 123 -0.97 -6.20 2.36
C ILE A 123 -1.13 -7.72 2.27
N ASP A 124 -2.14 -8.25 2.92
CA ASP A 124 -2.54 -9.65 2.79
C ASP A 124 -3.61 -9.80 1.70
N LEU A 125 -3.70 -11.00 1.10
CA LEU A 125 -4.74 -11.30 0.11
C LEU A 125 -6.15 -11.12 0.69
N GLU A 126 -6.31 -11.34 1.99
CA GLU A 126 -7.56 -11.20 2.74
C GLU A 126 -8.00 -9.73 2.90
N ASP A 127 -7.07 -8.78 2.77
CA ASP A 127 -7.38 -7.34 2.80
C ASP A 127 -8.13 -6.88 1.54
N ILE A 128 -8.03 -7.65 0.45
CA ILE A 128 -8.65 -7.31 -0.84
C ILE A 128 -10.13 -7.68 -0.79
N GLN A 129 -10.99 -6.68 -0.70
CA GLN A 129 -12.44 -6.83 -0.51
C GLN A 129 -13.22 -7.11 -1.82
N ILE A 130 -12.57 -7.05 -2.97
CA ILE A 130 -13.16 -7.31 -4.29
C ILE A 130 -12.79 -8.71 -4.78
N ALA A 131 -13.67 -9.33 -5.57
CA ALA A 131 -13.46 -10.69 -6.06
C ALA A 131 -12.37 -10.78 -7.14
N THR A 132 -12.17 -9.71 -7.89
CA THR A 132 -11.23 -9.64 -9.02
C THR A 132 -10.55 -8.28 -9.04
N VAL A 133 -9.21 -8.28 -9.04
CA VAL A 133 -8.40 -7.09 -9.33
C VAL A 133 -8.14 -7.06 -10.83
N GLN A 134 -8.50 -5.97 -11.48
CA GLN A 134 -8.33 -5.82 -12.93
C GLN A 134 -6.84 -5.71 -13.30
N ALA A 135 -6.50 -6.15 -14.50
CA ALA A 135 -5.13 -6.07 -15.01
C ALA A 135 -4.54 -4.65 -14.97
N ALA A 136 -5.39 -3.62 -15.12
CA ALA A 136 -4.98 -2.22 -15.08
C ALA A 136 -4.51 -1.77 -13.68
N ASP A 137 -4.97 -2.43 -12.62
CA ASP A 137 -4.66 -2.12 -11.23
C ASP A 137 -3.49 -2.98 -10.70
N ILE A 138 -2.79 -3.69 -11.61
CA ILE A 138 -1.61 -4.50 -11.29
C ILE A 138 -0.38 -3.87 -11.95
N ASP A 139 0.41 -3.19 -11.14
CA ASP A 139 1.61 -2.48 -11.57
C ASP A 139 2.78 -3.40 -11.90
N PHE A 140 2.86 -4.53 -11.21
CA PHE A 140 3.95 -5.48 -11.39
C PHE A 140 3.60 -6.85 -10.79
N TYR A 141 4.16 -7.91 -11.39
CA TYR A 141 4.24 -9.23 -10.78
C TYR A 141 5.53 -9.94 -11.15
N ALA A 142 5.93 -10.89 -10.31
CA ALA A 142 7.02 -11.80 -10.59
C ALA A 142 6.66 -13.23 -10.21
N THR A 143 7.18 -14.19 -10.98
CA THR A 143 7.02 -15.61 -10.70
C THR A 143 8.31 -16.22 -10.19
N ASP A 144 8.18 -17.26 -9.39
CA ASP A 144 9.30 -18.10 -8.95
C ASP A 144 9.75 -19.09 -10.06
N SER A 145 10.71 -19.95 -9.75
CA SER A 145 11.23 -20.97 -10.67
C SER A 145 10.21 -22.06 -11.01
N ASN A 146 9.12 -22.18 -10.27
CA ASN A 146 8.04 -23.15 -10.49
C ASN A 146 6.88 -22.54 -11.29
N GLY A 147 6.98 -21.25 -11.62
CA GLY A 147 5.93 -20.51 -12.33
C GLY A 147 4.79 -20.00 -11.42
N LEU A 148 4.96 -20.07 -10.10
CA LEU A 148 4.02 -19.51 -9.14
C LEU A 148 4.27 -18.01 -8.98
N VAL A 149 3.22 -17.21 -8.85
CA VAL A 149 3.35 -15.78 -8.59
C VAL A 149 3.86 -15.57 -7.16
N SER A 150 5.05 -14.99 -7.02
CA SER A 150 5.74 -14.82 -5.74
C SER A 150 5.73 -13.37 -5.23
N VAL A 151 5.54 -12.42 -6.13
CA VAL A 151 5.47 -10.98 -5.80
C VAL A 151 4.37 -10.34 -6.64
N LEU A 152 3.55 -9.53 -6.02
CA LEU A 152 2.55 -8.66 -6.66
C LEU A 152 2.71 -7.23 -6.17
N LEU A 153 2.53 -6.26 -7.06
CA LEU A 153 2.36 -4.84 -6.74
C LEU A 153 1.07 -4.35 -7.37
N LEU A 154 0.15 -3.91 -6.54
CA LEU A 154 -1.17 -3.41 -6.92
C LEU A 154 -1.20 -1.88 -6.85
N ASP A 155 -2.04 -1.24 -7.66
CA ASP A 155 -2.27 0.21 -7.62
C ASP A 155 -3.50 0.53 -6.77
N ASN A 156 -3.28 0.86 -5.51
CA ASN A 156 -4.29 1.39 -4.57
C ASN A 156 -5.60 0.58 -4.49
N VAL A 157 -5.53 -0.74 -4.50
CA VAL A 157 -6.72 -1.62 -4.53
C VAL A 157 -7.44 -1.69 -3.19
N THR A 158 -6.68 -1.77 -2.09
CA THR A 158 -7.28 -1.81 -0.74
C THR A 158 -7.45 -0.44 -0.13
N GLY A 159 -6.64 0.56 -0.55
CA GLY A 159 -6.56 1.88 0.05
C GLY A 159 -5.99 1.89 1.48
N ASN A 160 -5.39 0.82 1.94
CA ASN A 160 -4.85 0.71 3.31
C ASN A 160 -3.58 1.56 3.51
N ALA A 161 -2.95 2.01 2.42
CA ALA A 161 -1.81 2.94 2.45
C ALA A 161 -2.20 4.38 2.83
N TYR A 162 -3.50 4.69 2.92
CA TYR A 162 -3.99 6.02 3.25
C TYR A 162 -4.47 6.12 4.69
N THR A 163 -4.19 7.27 5.32
CA THR A 163 -4.90 7.71 6.52
C THR A 163 -6.10 8.55 6.09
N TYR A 164 -7.29 8.12 6.46
CA TYR A 164 -8.54 8.77 6.08
C TYR A 164 -9.07 9.67 7.19
N GLY A 165 -9.73 10.77 6.81
CA GLY A 165 -10.34 11.71 7.73
C GLY A 165 -10.79 13.01 7.06
N LEU A 166 -11.00 14.04 7.87
CA LEU A 166 -11.34 15.39 7.41
C LEU A 166 -10.07 16.11 6.97
N LEU A 167 -10.02 16.58 5.73
CA LEU A 167 -8.88 17.28 5.15
C LEU A 167 -8.96 18.78 5.43
N THR A 168 -7.83 19.36 5.81
CA THR A 168 -7.65 20.81 5.89
C THR A 168 -6.43 21.22 5.07
N VAL A 169 -6.58 22.27 4.24
CA VAL A 169 -5.52 22.80 3.38
C VAL A 169 -4.92 24.04 4.01
N GLY A 170 -3.60 24.06 4.11
CA GLY A 170 -2.86 25.17 4.71
C GLY A 170 -1.59 25.52 3.94
N SER A 171 -0.78 26.33 4.58
CA SER A 171 0.56 26.66 4.10
C SER A 171 1.52 26.87 5.26
N LYS A 172 2.77 26.42 5.10
CA LYS A 172 3.84 26.59 6.08
C LYS A 172 5.01 27.32 5.44
N THR A 173 5.41 28.43 6.06
CA THR A 173 6.59 29.16 5.63
C THR A 173 7.81 28.69 6.41
N GLU A 174 8.82 28.25 5.70
CA GLU A 174 10.10 27.83 6.24
C GLU A 174 11.21 28.77 5.76
N SER A 175 12.22 28.99 6.58
CA SER A 175 13.37 29.84 6.24
C SER A 175 14.64 29.01 6.29
N SER A 176 15.39 29.00 5.21
CA SER A 176 16.70 28.34 5.12
C SER A 176 17.67 29.23 4.36
N SER A 177 18.88 29.38 4.90
CA SER A 177 19.97 30.16 4.29
C SER A 177 19.59 31.61 3.89
N GLY A 178 18.70 32.24 4.69
CA GLY A 178 18.25 33.63 4.43
C GLY A 178 17.16 33.75 3.37
N MET A 179 16.65 32.68 2.85
CA MET A 179 15.49 32.63 1.94
C MET A 179 14.28 32.05 2.65
N SER A 180 13.10 32.57 2.34
CA SER A 180 11.81 32.06 2.84
C SER A 180 11.10 31.32 1.73
N TYR A 181 10.60 30.12 2.05
CA TYR A 181 9.81 29.28 1.15
C TYR A 181 8.46 29.03 1.78
N THR A 182 7.39 29.20 1.03
CA THR A 182 6.05 28.83 1.48
C THR A 182 5.66 27.52 0.82
N ASN A 183 5.53 26.47 1.62
CA ASN A 183 5.08 25.18 1.20
C ASN A 183 3.57 25.05 1.41
N ARG A 184 2.87 24.42 0.48
CA ARG A 184 1.50 23.99 0.70
C ARG A 184 1.50 22.84 1.69
N THR A 185 0.54 22.85 2.61
CA THR A 185 0.32 21.77 3.56
C THR A 185 -1.08 21.20 3.42
N VAL A 186 -1.24 19.94 3.79
CA VAL A 186 -2.51 19.27 3.99
C VAL A 186 -2.45 18.56 5.33
N SER A 187 -3.51 18.69 6.10
CA SER A 187 -3.69 17.91 7.33
C SER A 187 -4.91 17.00 7.22
N VAL A 188 -4.86 15.90 7.94
CA VAL A 188 -5.96 14.97 8.12
C VAL A 188 -6.25 14.85 9.61
N GLU A 189 -7.51 15.09 9.97
CA GLU A 189 -8.04 14.76 11.29
C GLU A 189 -8.75 13.42 11.20
N ASN A 190 -8.29 12.44 11.96
CA ASN A 190 -8.78 11.07 11.94
C ASN A 190 -9.60 10.72 13.20
N GLY A 191 -10.08 9.48 13.26
CA GLY A 191 -11.03 9.00 14.26
C GLY A 191 -10.56 9.02 15.70
N ASP A 192 -9.29 9.21 16.00
CA ASP A 192 -8.77 9.42 17.36
C ASP A 192 -8.72 10.92 17.74
N GLY A 193 -9.14 11.80 16.81
CA GLY A 193 -9.12 13.25 16.96
C GLY A 193 -7.72 13.86 16.85
N THR A 194 -6.73 13.10 16.41
CA THR A 194 -5.41 13.64 16.13
C THR A 194 -5.39 14.28 14.74
N THR A 195 -4.71 15.43 14.65
CA THR A 195 -4.48 16.12 13.39
C THR A 195 -3.00 16.07 13.05
N GLN A 196 -2.67 15.56 11.88
CA GLN A 196 -1.29 15.53 11.38
C GLN A 196 -1.18 16.36 10.12
N GLU A 197 -0.20 17.27 10.09
CA GLU A 197 0.06 18.19 8.98
C GLU A 197 1.28 17.75 8.17
N TYR A 198 1.14 17.74 6.85
CA TYR A 198 2.17 17.31 5.92
C TYR A 198 2.40 18.34 4.82
N ILE A 199 3.66 18.53 4.42
CA ILE A 199 3.99 19.26 3.19
C ILE A 199 3.55 18.43 1.99
N THR A 200 2.94 19.07 1.00
CA THR A 200 2.47 18.40 -0.20
C THR A 200 2.59 19.24 -1.45
N GLY A 201 2.86 18.58 -2.59
CA GLY A 201 2.69 19.14 -3.93
C GLY A 201 1.33 18.77 -4.56
N GLN A 202 0.51 17.97 -3.87
CA GLN A 202 -0.76 17.46 -4.36
C GLN A 202 -1.89 18.47 -4.17
N SER A 203 -2.94 18.34 -4.98
CA SER A 203 -4.18 19.10 -4.78
C SER A 203 -5.03 18.40 -3.72
N ALA A 204 -5.68 19.19 -2.88
CA ALA A 204 -6.63 18.73 -1.88
C ALA A 204 -7.80 19.73 -1.80
N SER A 205 -8.98 19.23 -1.46
CA SER A 205 -10.16 20.06 -1.18
C SER A 205 -10.25 20.29 0.33
N ASP A 206 -10.27 21.55 0.73
CA ASP A 206 -10.43 21.95 2.13
C ASP A 206 -11.82 21.59 2.65
N GLY A 207 -11.91 21.00 3.83
CA GLY A 207 -13.15 20.55 4.44
C GLY A 207 -13.75 19.27 3.87
N ALA A 208 -13.07 18.60 2.92
CA ALA A 208 -13.55 17.34 2.35
C ALA A 208 -13.15 16.13 3.20
N MET A 209 -13.96 15.08 3.20
CA MET A 209 -13.51 13.76 3.64
C MET A 209 -12.56 13.18 2.59
N GLY A 210 -11.40 12.71 3.02
CA GLY A 210 -10.36 12.25 2.10
C GLY A 210 -9.31 11.39 2.77
N GLY A 211 -8.27 11.06 2.02
CA GLY A 211 -7.15 10.27 2.49
C GLY A 211 -5.80 10.85 2.08
N ILE A 212 -4.79 10.63 2.90
CA ILE A 212 -3.42 11.07 2.68
C ILE A 212 -2.48 9.86 2.77
N ALA A 213 -1.68 9.62 1.73
CA ALA A 213 -0.56 8.69 1.77
C ALA A 213 0.74 9.45 1.96
N VAL A 214 1.53 9.01 2.95
CA VAL A 214 2.72 9.73 3.43
C VAL A 214 3.96 8.91 3.14
N SER A 215 4.96 9.54 2.52
CA SER A 215 6.26 8.90 2.27
C SER A 215 7.07 8.72 3.56
N SER A 216 8.13 7.90 3.50
CA SER A 216 9.11 7.74 4.58
C SER A 216 9.79 9.06 5.00
N GLU A 217 9.80 10.07 4.11
CA GLU A 217 10.29 11.42 4.40
C GLU A 217 9.26 12.32 5.13
N GLY A 218 8.07 11.81 5.44
CA GLY A 218 7.01 12.57 6.09
C GLY A 218 6.32 13.60 5.18
N LYS A 219 6.29 13.37 3.87
CA LYS A 219 5.58 14.21 2.90
C LYS A 219 4.31 13.52 2.41
N ALA A 220 3.22 14.26 2.27
CA ALA A 220 2.03 13.75 1.60
C ALA A 220 2.29 13.66 0.09
N VAL A 221 2.43 12.44 -0.42
CA VAL A 221 2.73 12.14 -1.82
C VAL A 221 1.50 11.80 -2.63
N SER A 222 0.42 11.44 -1.97
CA SER A 222 -0.90 11.28 -2.58
C SER A 222 -1.97 11.81 -1.64
N VAL A 223 -2.95 12.50 -2.20
CA VAL A 223 -4.14 13.00 -1.50
C VAL A 223 -5.35 12.66 -2.35
N VAL A 224 -6.31 11.98 -1.75
CA VAL A 224 -7.55 11.58 -2.43
C VAL A 224 -8.75 12.19 -1.71
N THR A 225 -9.75 12.61 -2.46
CA THR A 225 -11.07 12.96 -1.92
C THR A 225 -11.97 11.72 -2.02
N LEU A 226 -12.67 11.39 -0.96
CA LEU A 226 -13.62 10.29 -0.97
C LEU A 226 -14.87 10.65 -1.80
N GLY A 227 -15.42 9.65 -2.47
CA GLY A 227 -16.77 9.73 -3.01
C GLY A 227 -17.79 9.77 -1.86
N GLU A 228 -18.94 10.38 -2.09
CA GLU A 228 -20.00 10.50 -1.09
C GLU A 228 -21.34 9.98 -1.63
N ALA A 229 -22.14 9.41 -0.74
CA ALA A 229 -23.51 9.02 -0.98
C ALA A 229 -24.36 9.46 0.22
N ASP A 230 -25.26 10.41 -0.02
CA ASP A 230 -26.10 11.02 1.00
C ASP A 230 -27.40 10.24 1.22
N HIS A 231 -28.05 10.50 2.35
CA HIS A 231 -29.36 9.97 2.71
C HIS A 231 -29.47 8.44 2.69
N ILE A 232 -28.38 7.77 3.04
CA ILE A 232 -28.35 6.32 3.17
C ILE A 232 -29.03 5.91 4.46
N SER A 233 -30.15 5.19 4.34
CA SER A 233 -30.93 4.76 5.50
C SER A 233 -30.24 3.63 6.27
N GLN A 234 -30.53 3.52 7.57
CA GLN A 234 -30.07 2.43 8.42
C GLN A 234 -30.38 1.04 7.83
N SER A 235 -31.49 0.90 7.10
CA SER A 235 -31.90 -0.36 6.47
C SER A 235 -31.04 -0.77 5.27
N ALA A 236 -30.22 0.12 4.72
CA ALA A 236 -29.30 -0.19 3.62
C ALA A 236 -28.06 -0.97 4.08
N PHE A 237 -27.81 -1.04 5.38
CA PHE A 237 -26.66 -1.74 5.95
C PHE A 237 -26.96 -3.21 6.18
N GLU A 238 -26.13 -4.09 5.63
CA GLU A 238 -26.21 -5.55 5.79
C GLU A 238 -25.47 -6.06 7.03
N SER A 239 -24.98 -5.26 7.87
CA SER A 239 -24.29 -5.47 9.14
C SER A 239 -23.30 -4.33 9.38
N LEU A 240 -22.12 -4.59 9.98
CA LEU A 240 -21.01 -3.65 10.00
C LEU A 240 -20.04 -3.85 8.82
N ASP A 241 -20.31 -4.82 7.94
CA ASP A 241 -19.36 -5.25 6.92
C ASP A 241 -19.69 -4.70 5.53
N ALA A 242 -20.96 -4.30 5.30
CA ALA A 242 -21.36 -3.79 4.00
C ALA A 242 -22.59 -2.88 4.08
N VAL A 243 -22.71 -2.02 3.08
CA VAL A 243 -23.87 -1.15 2.83
C VAL A 243 -24.27 -1.24 1.35
N VAL A 244 -25.56 -1.09 1.06
CA VAL A 244 -26.06 -1.03 -0.31
C VAL A 244 -26.26 0.44 -0.71
N ILE A 245 -25.50 0.89 -1.71
CA ILE A 245 -25.56 2.24 -2.29
C ILE A 245 -26.02 2.10 -3.74
N ASP A 246 -27.15 2.71 -4.10
CA ASP A 246 -27.73 2.63 -5.46
C ASP A 246 -27.86 1.20 -6.01
N GLY A 247 -28.19 0.25 -5.13
CA GLY A 247 -28.31 -1.17 -5.49
C GLY A 247 -26.99 -1.92 -5.60
N VAL A 248 -25.85 -1.26 -5.34
CA VAL A 248 -24.51 -1.86 -5.31
C VAL A 248 -24.14 -2.16 -3.86
N ARG A 249 -23.71 -3.40 -3.61
CA ARG A 249 -23.14 -3.79 -2.32
C ARG A 249 -21.71 -3.28 -2.20
N VAL A 250 -21.47 -2.38 -1.23
CA VAL A 250 -20.18 -1.77 -0.97
C VAL A 250 -19.65 -2.28 0.37
N PRO A 251 -18.46 -2.90 0.41
CA PRO A 251 -17.86 -3.36 1.66
C PRO A 251 -17.47 -2.17 2.53
N ILE A 252 -17.49 -2.38 3.84
CA ILE A 252 -17.05 -1.40 4.83
C ILE A 252 -15.67 -1.84 5.34
N SER A 253 -14.69 -0.97 5.24
CA SER A 253 -13.33 -1.26 5.76
C SER A 253 -13.38 -1.58 7.25
N GLY A 254 -12.58 -2.55 7.68
CA GLY A 254 -12.39 -2.84 9.11
C GLY A 254 -11.81 -1.65 9.91
N ALA A 255 -11.16 -0.71 9.20
CA ALA A 255 -10.66 0.55 9.75
C ALA A 255 -11.62 1.74 9.52
N ALA A 256 -12.86 1.49 9.04
CA ALA A 256 -13.82 2.56 8.81
C ALA A 256 -14.21 3.26 10.12
N GLN A 257 -14.36 4.56 10.03
CA GLN A 257 -14.60 5.46 11.16
C GLN A 257 -15.99 6.05 11.08
N GLY A 258 -16.57 6.39 12.22
CA GLY A 258 -17.80 7.17 12.32
C GLY A 258 -17.50 8.65 12.56
N TYR A 259 -18.35 9.51 12.05
CA TYR A 259 -18.34 10.94 12.30
C TYR A 259 -19.74 11.42 12.68
N ASN A 260 -19.85 12.09 13.82
CA ASN A 260 -21.12 12.71 14.24
C ASN A 260 -21.14 14.15 13.75
N SER A 261 -21.93 14.43 12.73
CA SER A 261 -21.98 15.74 12.08
C SER A 261 -22.58 16.84 12.97
N ASP A 262 -23.49 16.51 13.89
CA ASP A 262 -24.09 17.49 14.82
C ASP A 262 -23.09 18.03 15.83
N THR A 263 -22.18 17.16 16.29
CA THR A 263 -21.18 17.50 17.30
C THR A 263 -19.81 17.73 16.75
N GLU A 264 -19.63 17.53 15.44
CA GLU A 264 -18.35 17.59 14.72
C GLU A 264 -17.25 16.73 15.39
N ARG A 265 -17.62 15.47 15.74
CA ARG A 265 -16.72 14.55 16.47
C ARG A 265 -16.61 13.20 15.81
N TRP A 266 -15.41 12.70 15.85
CA TRP A 266 -15.14 11.32 15.50
C TRP A 266 -15.72 10.37 16.57
N VAL A 267 -16.29 9.27 16.11
CA VAL A 267 -16.90 8.22 16.91
C VAL A 267 -16.57 6.86 16.28
N THR A 268 -16.90 5.79 16.96
CA THR A 268 -16.81 4.46 16.32
C THR A 268 -17.92 4.30 15.28
N LEU A 269 -17.71 3.41 14.30
CA LEU A 269 -18.72 3.07 13.29
C LEU A 269 -20.06 2.65 13.95
N SER A 270 -19.97 1.83 15.00
CA SER A 270 -21.16 1.38 15.77
C SER A 270 -21.89 2.52 16.47
N GLN A 271 -21.15 3.51 16.99
CA GLN A 271 -21.75 4.69 17.60
C GLN A 271 -22.43 5.58 16.57
N ALA A 272 -21.79 5.84 15.42
CA ALA A 272 -22.42 6.60 14.33
C ALA A 272 -23.77 5.97 13.96
N ARG A 273 -23.80 4.66 13.76
CA ARG A 273 -25.05 3.92 13.46
C ARG A 273 -26.10 3.94 14.56
N ALA A 274 -25.70 4.18 15.80
CA ALA A 274 -26.64 4.30 16.92
C ALA A 274 -27.20 5.73 17.10
N TYR A 275 -26.57 6.73 16.47
CA TYR A 275 -26.95 8.14 16.65
C TYR A 275 -27.90 8.66 15.58
N SER A 276 -28.02 7.99 14.44
CA SER A 276 -28.89 8.45 13.34
C SER A 276 -29.55 7.28 12.60
N ASP A 277 -30.66 7.59 11.91
CA ASP A 277 -31.35 6.69 10.98
C ASP A 277 -30.92 6.93 9.52
N THR A 278 -30.23 8.04 9.24
CA THR A 278 -29.73 8.45 7.93
C THR A 278 -28.27 8.88 8.00
N PHE A 279 -27.55 8.62 6.93
CA PHE A 279 -26.09 8.78 6.89
C PHE A 279 -25.62 9.30 5.54
N THR A 280 -24.53 10.08 5.57
CA THR A 280 -23.63 10.23 4.43
C THR A 280 -22.53 9.19 4.52
N VAL A 281 -22.39 8.39 3.48
CA VAL A 281 -21.35 7.35 3.35
C VAL A 281 -20.21 7.85 2.46
N TYR A 282 -19.00 7.90 3.01
CA TYR A 282 -17.80 8.27 2.25
C TYR A 282 -16.99 7.03 1.90
N TYR A 283 -16.65 6.88 0.61
CA TYR A 283 -15.97 5.71 0.09
C TYR A 283 -14.79 6.06 -0.81
N SER A 284 -13.76 5.22 -0.80
CA SER A 284 -12.67 5.22 -1.78
C SER A 284 -13.06 4.37 -2.99
N GLY A 285 -12.37 4.55 -4.12
CA GLY A 285 -12.64 3.79 -5.34
C GLY A 285 -13.89 4.24 -6.09
N THR A 286 -14.42 3.38 -6.93
CA THR A 286 -15.56 3.64 -7.82
C THR A 286 -16.70 2.70 -7.51
N LEU A 287 -17.92 3.23 -7.35
CA LEU A 287 -19.13 2.42 -7.13
C LEU A 287 -19.30 1.37 -8.23
N GLY A 288 -19.53 0.13 -7.82
CA GLY A 288 -19.73 -1.00 -8.72
C GLY A 288 -18.44 -1.62 -9.27
N VAL A 289 -17.27 -1.08 -8.90
CA VAL A 289 -15.97 -1.61 -9.31
C VAL A 289 -15.15 -2.03 -8.08
N ASP A 290 -14.68 -1.06 -7.30
CA ASP A 290 -13.71 -1.23 -6.21
C ASP A 290 -14.01 -0.35 -4.99
N ALA A 291 -15.24 0.20 -4.90
CA ALA A 291 -15.62 1.07 -3.79
C ALA A 291 -15.53 0.38 -2.43
N VAL A 292 -14.93 1.06 -1.44
CA VAL A 292 -14.85 0.62 -0.04
C VAL A 292 -15.17 1.79 0.87
N VAL A 293 -16.11 1.61 1.81
CA VAL A 293 -16.49 2.64 2.78
C VAL A 293 -15.35 2.91 3.77
N ARG A 294 -15.04 4.19 3.97
CA ARG A 294 -13.98 4.66 4.87
C ARG A 294 -14.52 5.46 6.05
N VAL A 295 -15.55 6.25 5.82
CA VAL A 295 -16.17 7.08 6.86
C VAL A 295 -17.69 7.00 6.73
N LEU A 296 -18.36 6.94 7.87
CA LEU A 296 -19.81 7.01 8.00
C LEU A 296 -20.16 8.24 8.84
N ALA A 297 -20.74 9.25 8.23
CA ALA A 297 -21.19 10.45 8.92
C ALA A 297 -22.70 10.37 9.21
N THR A 298 -23.10 10.83 10.41
CA THR A 298 -24.53 10.98 10.74
C THR A 298 -25.14 12.19 10.02
N GLU A 299 -26.40 12.11 9.66
CA GLU A 299 -27.20 13.23 9.17
C GLU A 299 -28.28 13.64 10.18
#